data_2534160c260468947cad04a62380e676
#
_entry.id   2534160c260468947cad04a62380e676
#
_cell.length_a   1.000
_cell.length_b   1.000
_cell.length_c   1.000
_cell.angle_alpha   90.00
_cell.angle_beta   90.00
_cell.angle_gamma   90.00
#
_symmetry.space_group_name_H-M   'P 1'
#
loop_
_entity.id
_entity.type
_entity.pdbx_description
1 polymer ?
#
loop_
_entity_poly.entity_id
_entity_poly.type
_entity_poly.pdbx_seq_one_letter_code
_entity_poly.pdbx_strand_id
1 'polypeptide(L)'
;MSEKTNIAIKHPVMGAILGAKGVSFRVWAPHAEQVYVTGTFNNWSKTLTPLTKEENGNWSIDVLKAKIGDEYRYLICGVKGILSRIDPYARKVTSSIGNGVIYNPKAFNWGSDNFKMATGNELVIYEMHVGTFNVKEEGRPGTFDSAMEKLPYLQKLGINAVEVMPIAEFSGDFSWGYNPSHLFAVESIYGGPEAFKLFVKAAHEHGIAIIVDVVYNHLGPGDLDLWQFDGWSENDKGGIYFYNDHRSETPWGQTRPDYGREEVRQYLRNNVLMWFEEYQVDGLRWDMTSYIKSIDGDVGNPTSDIPEGWSLMQWINNEIKQLFPGKISIGESMRDNPWVTKNVGAGGAGFNAQWDAEFVHPIRQAVILCDDKLRDLGAVSKAIEHRYDLDVFRRIIYTESHDEVANGRARVPEEIWPGKVDSWFSKKRSTLAGALVLTSPGIPMIFEGQELLEDRWFQDKVPIDWSRVEDEHGILGMYRDLIALRRNLLGVTRGLCGQNTHIYHFDDGAKIIAFHRWDKLGPADSVVVVVNMMNQNRDDYVIGFPRVGLWKTRFNSDSYKYGPNFANHSTPDVQAHEEKIDGLPCSGKISIGPYTVVIFSQGE
;
A
#
# COMPACT_ATOMS: atom_id res chain seq x y z
N MET A 1 2.04 -39.31 -5.88
CA MET A 1 0.95 -38.84 -6.76
C MET A 1 -0.22 -38.49 -5.85
N SER A 2 -0.36 -37.23 -5.48
CA SER A 2 -1.49 -36.75 -4.68
C SER A 2 -2.51 -36.16 -5.65
N GLU A 3 -3.69 -36.73 -5.66
CA GLU A 3 -4.85 -36.22 -6.38
C GLU A 3 -5.12 -34.76 -5.97
N LYS A 4 -4.98 -33.85 -6.91
CA LYS A 4 -5.50 -32.50 -6.79
C LYS A 4 -7.02 -32.60 -6.79
N THR A 5 -7.62 -32.49 -5.64
CA THR A 5 -9.06 -32.33 -5.48
C THR A 5 -9.45 -31.00 -6.12
N ASN A 6 -9.93 -31.04 -7.35
CA ASN A 6 -10.59 -29.94 -8.02
C ASN A 6 -11.89 -29.62 -7.26
N ILE A 7 -11.84 -28.70 -6.33
CA ILE A 7 -13.05 -28.06 -5.80
C ILE A 7 -13.41 -26.96 -6.81
N ALA A 8 -14.01 -27.35 -7.91
CA ALA A 8 -14.67 -26.40 -8.82
C ALA A 8 -15.99 -25.98 -8.15
N ILE A 9 -15.96 -24.91 -7.38
CA ILE A 9 -17.18 -24.18 -7.02
C ILE A 9 -17.65 -23.53 -8.33
N LYS A 10 -18.72 -24.10 -8.92
CA LYS A 10 -19.36 -23.55 -10.11
C LYS A 10 -20.17 -22.29 -9.76
N HIS A 11 -19.49 -21.19 -9.47
CA HIS A 11 -20.16 -19.89 -9.60
C HIS A 11 -20.19 -19.52 -11.09
N PRO A 12 -21.32 -19.08 -11.62
CA PRO A 12 -21.38 -18.66 -13.02
C PRO A 12 -20.45 -17.46 -13.24
N VAL A 13 -19.65 -17.53 -14.30
CA VAL A 13 -18.77 -16.40 -14.68
C VAL A 13 -19.66 -15.24 -15.10
N MET A 14 -19.42 -14.03 -14.55
CA MET A 14 -20.19 -12.83 -14.78
C MET A 14 -19.49 -11.90 -15.78
N GLY A 15 -20.26 -11.01 -16.38
CA GLY A 15 -19.76 -10.02 -17.34
C GLY A 15 -19.78 -10.49 -18.79
N ALA A 16 -18.99 -9.85 -19.63
CA ALA A 16 -18.82 -10.21 -21.05
C ALA A 16 -17.73 -11.27 -21.21
N ILE A 17 -18.10 -12.49 -21.53
CA ILE A 17 -17.23 -13.67 -21.57
C ILE A 17 -17.02 -14.09 -23.01
N LEU A 18 -15.76 -14.10 -23.46
CA LEU A 18 -15.41 -14.56 -24.80
C LEU A 18 -15.60 -16.07 -24.94
N GLY A 19 -16.45 -16.47 -25.87
CA GLY A 19 -16.65 -17.85 -26.26
C GLY A 19 -15.91 -18.22 -27.54
N ALA A 20 -16.00 -19.48 -27.97
CA ALA A 20 -15.47 -19.93 -29.25
C ALA A 20 -16.15 -19.24 -30.46
N LYS A 21 -17.37 -18.79 -30.29
CA LYS A 21 -18.15 -18.06 -31.30
C LYS A 21 -18.94 -16.96 -30.60
N GLY A 22 -18.44 -15.71 -30.67
CA GLY A 22 -19.09 -14.55 -30.07
C GLY A 22 -18.82 -14.37 -28.58
N VAL A 23 -19.72 -13.69 -27.88
CA VAL A 23 -19.60 -13.29 -26.48
C VAL A 23 -20.85 -13.67 -25.69
N SER A 24 -20.66 -14.30 -24.55
CA SER A 24 -21.71 -14.50 -23.54
C SER A 24 -21.75 -13.30 -22.61
N PHE A 25 -22.91 -12.70 -22.45
CA PHE A 25 -23.16 -11.63 -21.48
C PHE A 25 -23.97 -12.16 -20.32
N ARG A 26 -23.53 -11.91 -19.09
CA ARG A 26 -24.25 -12.29 -17.87
C ARG A 26 -24.20 -11.18 -16.85
N VAL A 27 -25.36 -10.84 -16.26
CA VAL A 27 -25.49 -9.77 -15.27
C VAL A 27 -26.49 -10.18 -14.17
N TRP A 28 -26.27 -9.70 -12.95
CA TRP A 28 -27.16 -9.89 -11.82
C TRP A 28 -28.08 -8.69 -11.66
N ALA A 29 -29.39 -8.89 -11.83
CA ALA A 29 -30.44 -7.88 -11.71
C ALA A 29 -31.75 -8.55 -11.25
N PRO A 30 -31.85 -8.93 -9.96
CA PRO A 30 -32.94 -9.81 -9.46
C PRO A 30 -34.32 -9.17 -9.56
N HIS A 31 -34.43 -7.84 -9.46
CA HIS A 31 -35.70 -7.10 -9.51
C HIS A 31 -36.04 -6.60 -10.92
N ALA A 32 -35.21 -6.89 -11.91
CA ALA A 32 -35.50 -6.52 -13.29
C ALA A 32 -36.68 -7.35 -13.84
N GLU A 33 -37.55 -6.70 -14.61
CA GLU A 33 -38.62 -7.35 -15.39
C GLU A 33 -38.07 -7.85 -16.72
N GLN A 34 -37.13 -7.11 -17.33
CA GLN A 34 -36.46 -7.48 -18.57
C GLN A 34 -35.07 -6.82 -18.60
N VAL A 35 -34.09 -7.52 -19.18
CA VAL A 35 -32.73 -6.99 -19.41
C VAL A 35 -32.38 -7.14 -20.89
N TYR A 36 -31.75 -6.13 -21.46
CA TYR A 36 -31.17 -6.16 -22.79
C TYR A 36 -29.69 -5.83 -22.73
N VAL A 37 -28.89 -6.36 -23.66
CA VAL A 37 -27.54 -5.84 -23.94
C VAL A 37 -27.59 -5.06 -25.26
N THR A 38 -27.05 -3.85 -25.23
CA THR A 38 -26.94 -2.97 -26.38
C THR A 38 -25.48 -2.58 -26.61
N GLY A 39 -25.08 -2.42 -27.84
CA GLY A 39 -23.69 -2.08 -28.17
C GLY A 39 -23.46 -1.90 -29.67
N THR A 40 -22.18 -1.75 -30.02
CA THR A 40 -21.78 -1.60 -31.44
C THR A 40 -22.17 -2.78 -32.30
N PHE A 41 -22.19 -4.00 -31.75
CA PHE A 41 -22.55 -5.24 -32.45
C PHE A 41 -24.03 -5.30 -32.90
N ASN A 42 -24.92 -4.48 -32.32
CA ASN A 42 -26.36 -4.43 -32.68
C ASN A 42 -26.83 -3.01 -32.99
N ASN A 43 -25.89 -2.09 -33.34
CA ASN A 43 -26.15 -0.67 -33.62
C ASN A 43 -26.89 0.04 -32.47
N TRP A 44 -26.58 -0.29 -31.24
CA TRP A 44 -27.19 0.28 -30.03
C TRP A 44 -28.70 0.10 -29.95
N SER A 45 -29.21 -0.99 -30.54
CA SER A 45 -30.64 -1.32 -30.48
C SER A 45 -31.05 -1.62 -29.03
N LYS A 46 -32.15 -0.99 -28.60
CA LYS A 46 -32.70 -1.16 -27.25
C LYS A 46 -33.51 -2.44 -27.04
N THR A 47 -33.79 -3.20 -28.12
CA THR A 47 -34.74 -4.33 -28.05
C THR A 47 -34.30 -5.58 -28.79
N LEU A 48 -33.26 -5.50 -29.65
CA LEU A 48 -32.85 -6.65 -30.50
C LEU A 48 -32.16 -7.77 -29.74
N THR A 49 -31.65 -7.53 -28.54
CA THR A 49 -30.81 -8.50 -27.82
C THR A 49 -31.30 -8.64 -26.36
N PRO A 50 -32.48 -9.25 -26.15
CA PRO A 50 -33.01 -9.51 -24.81
C PRO A 50 -32.24 -10.65 -24.15
N LEU A 51 -31.92 -10.52 -22.86
CA LEU A 51 -31.34 -11.59 -22.05
C LEU A 51 -32.43 -12.50 -21.52
N THR A 52 -32.09 -13.75 -21.32
CA THR A 52 -32.94 -14.75 -20.67
C THR A 52 -32.69 -14.74 -19.16
N LYS A 53 -33.76 -14.69 -18.39
CA LYS A 53 -33.73 -14.78 -16.93
C LYS A 53 -33.29 -16.17 -16.50
N GLU A 54 -32.31 -16.22 -15.60
CA GLU A 54 -31.84 -17.44 -14.96
C GLU A 54 -32.35 -17.52 -13.51
N GLU A 55 -31.96 -18.56 -12.82
CA GLU A 55 -32.16 -18.68 -11.37
C GLU A 55 -31.32 -17.62 -10.63
N ASN A 56 -31.69 -17.29 -9.40
CA ASN A 56 -31.01 -16.36 -8.51
C ASN A 56 -30.88 -14.90 -9.05
N GLY A 57 -31.78 -14.49 -9.97
CA GLY A 57 -31.82 -13.13 -10.49
C GLY A 57 -30.73 -12.78 -11.50
N ASN A 58 -30.05 -13.77 -12.02
CA ASN A 58 -29.12 -13.59 -13.12
C ASN A 58 -29.85 -13.52 -14.47
N TRP A 59 -29.21 -12.88 -15.44
CA TRP A 59 -29.68 -12.77 -16.81
C TRP A 59 -28.53 -13.02 -17.76
N SER A 60 -28.74 -13.79 -18.84
CA SER A 60 -27.67 -14.08 -19.80
C SER A 60 -28.17 -14.20 -21.24
N ILE A 61 -27.21 -14.03 -22.18
CA ILE A 61 -27.39 -14.26 -23.62
C ILE A 61 -26.04 -14.49 -24.30
N ASP A 62 -26.04 -15.35 -25.33
CA ASP A 62 -24.91 -15.50 -26.26
C ASP A 62 -25.13 -14.64 -27.50
N VAL A 63 -24.19 -13.75 -27.80
CA VAL A 63 -24.24 -12.84 -28.95
C VAL A 63 -23.13 -13.18 -29.94
N LEU A 64 -23.49 -13.88 -31.03
CA LEU A 64 -22.52 -14.36 -32.02
C LEU A 64 -21.78 -13.26 -32.80
N LYS A 65 -22.40 -12.09 -32.93
CA LYS A 65 -21.81 -10.95 -33.66
C LYS A 65 -20.89 -10.09 -32.82
N ALA A 66 -20.97 -10.21 -31.49
CA ALA A 66 -20.15 -9.44 -30.59
C ALA A 66 -18.70 -9.94 -30.61
N LYS A 67 -17.75 -9.02 -30.54
CA LYS A 67 -16.30 -9.29 -30.61
C LYS A 67 -15.51 -8.37 -29.70
N ILE A 68 -14.24 -8.69 -29.50
CA ILE A 68 -13.28 -7.86 -28.77
C ILE A 68 -13.26 -6.45 -29.36
N GLY A 69 -13.29 -5.45 -28.48
CA GLY A 69 -13.29 -4.03 -28.83
C GLY A 69 -14.68 -3.44 -29.04
N ASP A 70 -15.74 -4.26 -29.12
CA ASP A 70 -17.09 -3.71 -29.15
C ASP A 70 -17.42 -3.04 -27.82
N GLU A 71 -18.08 -1.89 -27.91
CA GLU A 71 -18.62 -1.16 -26.75
C GLU A 71 -20.03 -1.65 -26.45
N TYR A 72 -20.40 -1.70 -25.15
CA TYR A 72 -21.73 -2.18 -24.75
C TYR A 72 -22.18 -1.59 -23.43
N ARG A 73 -23.50 -1.65 -23.19
CA ARG A 73 -24.18 -1.39 -21.90
C ARG A 73 -25.33 -2.37 -21.71
N TYR A 74 -25.74 -2.56 -20.47
CA TYR A 74 -27.01 -3.21 -20.15
C TYR A 74 -28.13 -2.17 -20.09
N LEU A 75 -29.31 -2.54 -20.58
CA LEU A 75 -30.55 -1.82 -20.38
C LEU A 75 -31.44 -2.66 -19.46
N ILE A 76 -31.65 -2.18 -18.25
CA ILE A 76 -32.41 -2.86 -17.20
C ILE A 76 -33.77 -2.19 -17.10
N CYS A 77 -34.81 -2.97 -17.40
CA CYS A 77 -36.21 -2.52 -17.36
C CYS A 77 -36.86 -2.98 -16.06
N GLY A 78 -37.50 -2.09 -15.35
CA GLY A 78 -38.20 -2.37 -14.10
C GLY A 78 -39.04 -1.19 -13.63
N VAL A 79 -39.36 -1.15 -12.35
CA VAL A 79 -40.28 -0.15 -11.75
C VAL A 79 -39.86 1.29 -11.95
N LYS A 80 -38.57 1.58 -12.14
CA LYS A 80 -38.04 2.94 -12.44
C LYS A 80 -37.89 3.22 -13.95
N GLY A 81 -38.49 2.37 -14.82
CA GLY A 81 -38.34 2.48 -16.27
C GLY A 81 -37.09 1.78 -16.77
N ILE A 82 -36.46 2.33 -17.80
CA ILE A 82 -35.26 1.74 -18.42
C ILE A 82 -34.02 2.46 -17.88
N LEU A 83 -33.17 1.70 -17.20
CA LEU A 83 -31.87 2.15 -16.69
C LEU A 83 -30.76 1.64 -17.62
N SER A 84 -29.89 2.54 -18.06
CA SER A 84 -28.66 2.18 -18.79
C SER A 84 -27.54 2.02 -17.79
N ARG A 85 -26.81 0.87 -17.82
CA ARG A 85 -25.78 0.50 -16.86
C ARG A 85 -24.54 -0.02 -17.55
N ILE A 86 -23.36 0.42 -17.07
CA ILE A 86 -22.09 -0.25 -17.37
C ILE A 86 -22.11 -1.63 -16.70
N ASP A 87 -21.49 -2.62 -17.32
CA ASP A 87 -21.32 -3.94 -16.75
C ASP A 87 -20.48 -3.87 -15.46
N PRO A 88 -20.97 -4.32 -14.30
CA PRO A 88 -20.19 -4.34 -13.07
C PRO A 88 -18.85 -5.10 -13.18
N TYR A 89 -18.76 -6.06 -14.11
CA TYR A 89 -17.57 -6.87 -14.34
C TYR A 89 -16.74 -6.43 -15.55
N ALA A 90 -17.01 -5.26 -16.13
CA ALA A 90 -16.24 -4.75 -17.27
C ALA A 90 -14.78 -4.51 -16.86
N ARG A 91 -13.81 -5.19 -17.55
CA ARG A 91 -12.36 -5.03 -17.35
C ARG A 91 -11.82 -3.75 -17.97
N LYS A 92 -12.58 -3.20 -18.89
CA LYS A 92 -12.24 -2.00 -19.62
C LYS A 92 -13.50 -1.18 -19.87
N VAL A 93 -13.39 0.10 -19.64
CA VAL A 93 -14.43 1.08 -19.97
C VAL A 93 -13.84 2.18 -20.85
N THR A 94 -14.68 2.94 -21.51
CA THR A 94 -14.24 4.12 -22.26
C THR A 94 -14.04 5.34 -21.37
N SER A 95 -14.74 5.40 -20.25
CA SER A 95 -14.59 6.33 -19.13
C SER A 95 -15.57 5.91 -18.02
N SER A 96 -15.54 6.56 -16.87
CA SER A 96 -16.45 6.30 -15.72
C SER A 96 -17.95 6.43 -16.08
N ILE A 97 -18.32 7.30 -17.02
CA ILE A 97 -19.69 7.49 -17.53
C ILE A 97 -19.91 6.87 -18.91
N GLY A 98 -18.90 6.26 -19.49
CA GLY A 98 -18.88 5.76 -20.87
C GLY A 98 -19.55 4.40 -21.03
N ASN A 99 -18.89 3.50 -21.74
CA ASN A 99 -19.35 2.17 -22.08
C ASN A 99 -18.37 1.09 -21.58
N GLY A 100 -18.87 -0.08 -21.24
CA GLY A 100 -18.04 -1.27 -21.13
C GLY A 100 -17.45 -1.64 -22.50
N VAL A 101 -16.23 -2.12 -22.53
CA VAL A 101 -15.55 -2.59 -23.73
C VAL A 101 -15.28 -4.09 -23.59
N ILE A 102 -15.66 -4.87 -24.60
CA ILE A 102 -15.39 -6.32 -24.62
C ILE A 102 -13.88 -6.52 -24.67
N TYR A 103 -13.33 -7.11 -23.63
CA TYR A 103 -11.92 -7.27 -23.42
C TYR A 103 -11.51 -8.74 -23.29
N ASN A 104 -10.33 -9.09 -23.81
CA ASN A 104 -9.75 -10.42 -23.62
C ASN A 104 -8.60 -10.37 -22.62
N PRO A 105 -8.83 -10.73 -21.36
CA PRO A 105 -7.77 -10.70 -20.35
C PRO A 105 -6.63 -11.68 -20.62
N LYS A 106 -6.86 -12.73 -21.44
CA LYS A 106 -5.88 -13.77 -21.79
C LYS A 106 -5.04 -13.43 -23.02
N ALA A 107 -5.33 -12.33 -23.72
CA ALA A 107 -4.57 -11.94 -24.91
C ALA A 107 -3.19 -11.38 -24.60
N PHE A 108 -2.98 -10.89 -23.38
CA PHE A 108 -1.70 -10.32 -22.97
C PHE A 108 -0.64 -11.40 -22.83
N ASN A 109 0.52 -11.14 -23.46
CA ASN A 109 1.66 -12.06 -23.39
C ASN A 109 2.58 -11.70 -22.23
N TRP A 110 2.47 -12.42 -21.14
CA TRP A 110 3.36 -12.29 -19.99
C TRP A 110 4.77 -12.80 -20.27
N GLY A 111 4.98 -13.63 -21.29
CA GLY A 111 6.27 -14.28 -21.55
C GLY A 111 6.60 -15.31 -20.47
N SER A 112 7.90 -15.40 -20.13
CA SER A 112 8.40 -16.23 -19.05
C SER A 112 8.60 -15.37 -17.79
N ASP A 113 7.52 -14.89 -17.21
CA ASP A 113 7.62 -14.19 -15.91
C ASP A 113 7.90 -15.21 -14.81
N ASN A 114 9.11 -15.15 -14.24
CA ASN A 114 9.57 -15.98 -13.13
C ASN A 114 9.82 -15.15 -11.87
N PHE A 115 9.28 -13.93 -11.82
CA PHE A 115 9.44 -13.04 -10.69
C PHE A 115 8.91 -13.68 -9.40
N LYS A 116 9.62 -13.46 -8.32
CA LYS A 116 9.21 -13.82 -6.96
C LYS A 116 9.47 -12.65 -6.06
N MET A 117 8.42 -12.19 -5.41
CA MET A 117 8.51 -11.15 -4.40
C MET A 117 9.44 -11.60 -3.26
N ALA A 118 10.23 -10.67 -2.74
CA ALA A 118 11.05 -10.88 -1.54
C ALA A 118 10.15 -11.19 -0.32
N THR A 119 10.73 -11.84 0.68
CA THR A 119 10.03 -12.09 1.95
C THR A 119 9.81 -10.78 2.72
N GLY A 120 8.78 -10.72 3.56
CA GLY A 120 8.37 -9.50 4.26
C GLY A 120 9.51 -8.77 5.00
N ASN A 121 10.47 -9.53 5.54
CA ASN A 121 11.64 -8.96 6.23
C ASN A 121 12.68 -8.29 5.30
N GLU A 122 12.60 -8.48 4.01
CA GLU A 122 13.47 -7.87 3.00
C GLU A 122 12.76 -6.84 2.13
N LEU A 123 11.44 -6.68 2.31
CA LEU A 123 10.67 -5.68 1.58
C LEU A 123 11.03 -4.25 2.02
N VAL A 124 11.10 -3.38 1.04
CA VAL A 124 11.08 -1.92 1.17
C VAL A 124 10.06 -1.40 0.16
N ILE A 125 8.96 -0.88 0.67
CA ILE A 125 7.81 -0.45 -0.12
C ILE A 125 7.97 1.02 -0.51
N TYR A 126 7.56 1.36 -1.73
CA TYR A 126 7.42 2.71 -2.21
C TYR A 126 5.94 2.95 -2.57
N GLU A 127 5.25 3.76 -1.80
CA GLU A 127 3.86 4.14 -2.09
C GLU A 127 3.86 5.18 -3.22
N MET A 128 3.07 4.94 -4.26
CA MET A 128 3.08 5.69 -5.50
C MET A 128 1.67 6.04 -5.99
N HIS A 129 1.45 7.29 -6.34
CA HIS A 129 0.27 7.76 -7.06
C HIS A 129 0.58 7.93 -8.55
N VAL A 130 -0.04 7.11 -9.41
CA VAL A 130 0.24 7.11 -10.86
C VAL A 130 0.09 8.50 -11.48
N GLY A 131 -0.97 9.22 -11.07
CA GLY A 131 -1.31 10.54 -11.62
C GLY A 131 -0.30 11.64 -11.35
N THR A 132 0.51 11.54 -10.28
CA THR A 132 1.50 12.57 -9.89
C THR A 132 2.94 12.12 -10.05
N PHE A 133 3.19 10.81 -10.16
CA PHE A 133 4.54 10.26 -10.11
C PHE A 133 5.44 10.74 -11.25
N ASN A 134 5.00 10.64 -12.51
CA ASN A 134 5.79 11.08 -13.67
C ASN A 134 4.90 11.71 -14.75
N VAL A 135 4.51 12.96 -14.53
CA VAL A 135 3.66 13.71 -15.46
C VAL A 135 4.47 14.19 -16.67
N LYS A 136 3.96 13.97 -17.86
CA LYS A 136 4.60 14.34 -19.13
C LYS A 136 4.00 15.57 -19.79
N GLU A 137 2.73 15.83 -19.54
CA GLU A 137 1.97 16.90 -20.16
C GLU A 137 1.27 17.73 -19.07
N GLU A 138 1.48 19.02 -19.06
CA GLU A 138 0.85 19.93 -18.09
C GLU A 138 -0.68 19.86 -18.20
N GLY A 139 -1.35 19.74 -17.06
CA GLY A 139 -2.82 19.64 -17.00
C GLY A 139 -3.36 18.24 -17.30
N ARG A 140 -2.50 17.23 -17.46
CA ARG A 140 -2.87 15.82 -17.57
C ARG A 140 -2.26 15.03 -16.41
N PRO A 141 -2.91 13.98 -15.92
CA PRO A 141 -2.27 13.09 -14.97
C PRO A 141 -1.16 12.26 -15.63
N GLY A 142 -0.27 11.71 -14.81
CA GLY A 142 0.66 10.66 -15.22
C GLY A 142 -0.07 9.39 -15.65
N THR A 143 0.63 8.49 -16.31
CA THR A 143 0.10 7.22 -16.83
C THR A 143 1.01 6.06 -16.42
N PHE A 144 0.54 4.81 -16.59
CA PHE A 144 1.40 3.64 -16.38
C PHE A 144 2.62 3.67 -17.31
N ASP A 145 2.47 4.12 -18.54
CA ASP A 145 3.60 4.25 -19.47
C ASP A 145 4.64 5.25 -18.95
N SER A 146 4.21 6.40 -18.46
CA SER A 146 5.14 7.38 -17.90
C SER A 146 5.77 6.90 -16.58
N ALA A 147 5.03 6.15 -15.76
CA ALA A 147 5.55 5.57 -14.53
C ALA A 147 6.63 4.50 -14.81
N MET A 148 6.46 3.68 -15.86
CA MET A 148 7.45 2.68 -16.27
C MET A 148 8.84 3.29 -16.53
N GLU A 149 8.92 4.50 -17.04
CA GLU A 149 10.21 5.18 -17.29
C GLU A 149 11.03 5.41 -16.03
N LYS A 150 10.39 5.40 -14.86
CA LYS A 150 11.02 5.60 -13.55
C LYS A 150 11.35 4.30 -12.80
N LEU A 151 11.01 3.12 -13.34
CA LEU A 151 11.38 1.85 -12.73
C LEU A 151 12.91 1.67 -12.55
N PRO A 152 13.77 2.06 -13.52
CA PRO A 152 15.22 2.02 -13.31
C PRO A 152 15.69 2.92 -12.15
N TYR A 153 15.02 4.06 -11.92
CA TYR A 153 15.30 4.94 -10.78
C TYR A 153 14.95 4.24 -9.45
N LEU A 154 13.77 3.64 -9.33
CA LEU A 154 13.34 2.92 -8.14
C LEU A 154 14.23 1.69 -7.86
N GLN A 155 14.61 0.95 -8.90
CA GLN A 155 15.57 -0.15 -8.79
C GLN A 155 16.93 0.34 -8.26
N LYS A 156 17.45 1.45 -8.79
CA LYS A 156 18.71 2.06 -8.36
C LYS A 156 18.63 2.60 -6.93
N LEU A 157 17.46 3.09 -6.50
CA LEU A 157 17.20 3.49 -5.11
C LEU A 157 17.25 2.27 -4.17
N GLY A 158 16.96 1.09 -4.67
CA GLY A 158 16.94 -0.16 -3.92
C GLY A 158 15.54 -0.63 -3.50
N ILE A 159 14.49 0.05 -3.99
CA ILE A 159 13.09 -0.35 -3.81
C ILE A 159 12.85 -1.73 -4.44
N ASN A 160 12.10 -2.59 -3.77
CA ASN A 160 11.73 -3.90 -4.27
C ASN A 160 10.23 -4.21 -4.19
N ALA A 161 9.42 -3.24 -3.77
CA ALA A 161 7.97 -3.29 -3.89
C ALA A 161 7.42 -1.87 -4.11
N VAL A 162 6.46 -1.72 -5.01
CA VAL A 162 5.68 -0.50 -5.20
C VAL A 162 4.25 -0.79 -4.76
N GLU A 163 3.74 0.01 -3.82
CA GLU A 163 2.34 0.04 -3.46
C GLU A 163 1.68 1.15 -4.29
N VAL A 164 0.85 0.76 -5.25
CA VAL A 164 0.17 1.68 -6.15
C VAL A 164 -1.15 2.08 -5.53
N MET A 165 -1.37 3.38 -5.29
CA MET A 165 -2.65 3.94 -4.84
C MET A 165 -3.76 3.50 -5.79
N PRO A 166 -5.06 3.53 -5.37
CA PRO A 166 -6.14 2.86 -6.10
C PRO A 166 -6.22 3.23 -7.57
N ILE A 167 -6.32 2.22 -8.41
CA ILE A 167 -6.33 2.32 -9.89
C ILE A 167 -7.61 1.75 -10.52
N ALA A 168 -8.63 1.45 -9.73
CA ALA A 168 -9.94 1.16 -10.27
C ALA A 168 -10.55 2.45 -10.86
N GLU A 169 -11.30 2.33 -11.95
CA GLU A 169 -11.91 3.46 -12.65
C GLU A 169 -12.71 4.35 -11.69
N PHE A 170 -12.40 5.64 -11.67
CA PHE A 170 -13.01 6.65 -10.81
C PHE A 170 -13.65 7.79 -11.62
N SER A 171 -14.39 8.66 -10.95
CA SER A 171 -15.03 9.81 -11.59
C SER A 171 -14.04 10.93 -11.86
N GLY A 172 -13.99 11.43 -13.11
CA GLY A 172 -13.10 12.51 -13.56
C GLY A 172 -11.69 12.04 -13.93
N ASP A 173 -10.79 13.01 -14.19
CA ASP A 173 -9.42 12.73 -14.67
C ASP A 173 -8.38 12.76 -13.55
N PHE A 174 -8.70 13.37 -12.40
CA PHE A 174 -7.81 13.54 -11.26
C PHE A 174 -8.48 13.04 -9.99
N SER A 175 -7.85 12.11 -9.31
CA SER A 175 -8.31 11.56 -8.04
C SER A 175 -7.17 10.81 -7.38
N TRP A 176 -7.21 10.68 -6.05
CA TRP A 176 -6.37 9.73 -5.32
C TRP A 176 -6.77 8.27 -5.60
N GLY A 177 -7.97 8.05 -6.19
CA GLY A 177 -8.51 6.73 -6.48
C GLY A 177 -9.43 6.13 -5.40
N TYR A 178 -9.57 6.77 -4.23
CA TYR A 178 -10.45 6.28 -3.14
C TYR A 178 -11.94 6.56 -3.36
N ASN A 179 -12.33 6.80 -4.60
CA ASN A 179 -13.72 6.99 -5.02
C ASN A 179 -14.05 6.13 -6.25
N PRO A 180 -13.80 4.80 -6.21
CA PRO A 180 -13.97 3.95 -7.39
C PRO A 180 -15.42 3.89 -7.83
N SER A 181 -15.66 4.04 -9.15
CA SER A 181 -16.95 3.87 -9.80
C SER A 181 -17.14 2.46 -10.36
N HIS A 182 -16.05 1.85 -10.87
CA HIS A 182 -16.05 0.51 -11.48
C HIS A 182 -14.86 -0.31 -11.02
N LEU A 183 -15.06 -1.22 -10.04
CA LEU A 183 -13.98 -1.98 -9.40
C LEU A 183 -13.19 -2.89 -10.35
N PHE A 184 -13.83 -3.39 -11.42
CA PHE A 184 -13.19 -4.32 -12.35
C PHE A 184 -12.45 -3.65 -13.50
N ALA A 185 -12.73 -2.37 -13.76
CA ALA A 185 -12.04 -1.61 -14.79
C ALA A 185 -10.79 -0.94 -14.20
N VAL A 186 -9.67 -1.05 -14.91
CA VAL A 186 -8.47 -0.27 -14.61
C VAL A 186 -8.65 1.12 -15.21
N GLU A 187 -8.26 2.13 -14.44
CA GLU A 187 -8.44 3.55 -14.76
C GLU A 187 -8.01 3.90 -16.19
N SER A 188 -8.98 4.38 -16.95
CA SER A 188 -8.84 4.62 -18.38
C SER A 188 -7.85 5.76 -18.68
N ILE A 189 -7.82 6.81 -17.85
CA ILE A 189 -6.89 7.93 -18.04
C ILE A 189 -5.44 7.54 -17.77
N TYR A 190 -5.19 6.51 -16.95
CA TYR A 190 -3.86 5.97 -16.70
C TYR A 190 -3.39 5.00 -17.80
N GLY A 191 -4.25 4.66 -18.79
CA GLY A 191 -3.95 3.79 -19.91
C GLY A 191 -4.71 2.45 -19.91
N GLY A 192 -5.51 2.20 -18.89
CA GLY A 192 -6.37 1.01 -18.81
C GLY A 192 -5.61 -0.31 -18.58
N PRO A 193 -6.29 -1.45 -18.82
CA PRO A 193 -5.80 -2.76 -18.41
C PRO A 193 -4.51 -3.21 -19.11
N GLU A 194 -4.32 -2.86 -20.39
CA GLU A 194 -3.11 -3.25 -21.15
C GLU A 194 -1.88 -2.52 -20.62
N ALA A 195 -1.98 -1.20 -20.39
CA ALA A 195 -0.87 -0.41 -19.87
C ALA A 195 -0.50 -0.84 -18.45
N PHE A 196 -1.49 -1.17 -17.60
CA PHE A 196 -1.20 -1.70 -16.28
C PHE A 196 -0.49 -3.06 -16.32
N LYS A 197 -0.89 -3.99 -17.22
CA LYS A 197 -0.18 -5.27 -17.39
C LYS A 197 1.26 -5.07 -17.86
N LEU A 198 1.51 -4.10 -18.76
CA LEU A 198 2.86 -3.73 -19.18
C LEU A 198 3.68 -3.18 -18.02
N PHE A 199 3.07 -2.32 -17.18
CA PHE A 199 3.71 -1.76 -15.99
C PHE A 199 4.11 -2.87 -14.99
N VAL A 200 3.19 -3.81 -14.66
CA VAL A 200 3.50 -4.93 -13.76
C VAL A 200 4.64 -5.78 -14.32
N LYS A 201 4.57 -6.14 -15.60
CA LYS A 201 5.62 -6.92 -16.27
C LYS A 201 6.98 -6.22 -16.21
N ALA A 202 7.02 -4.92 -16.54
CA ALA A 202 8.25 -4.13 -16.48
C ALA A 202 8.78 -4.01 -15.05
N ALA A 203 7.91 -3.85 -14.04
CA ALA A 203 8.32 -3.83 -12.64
C ALA A 203 8.98 -5.16 -12.23
N HIS A 204 8.40 -6.30 -12.62
CA HIS A 204 8.98 -7.63 -12.38
C HIS A 204 10.36 -7.78 -13.04
N GLU A 205 10.54 -7.29 -14.27
CA GLU A 205 11.83 -7.27 -14.96
C GLU A 205 12.89 -6.43 -14.23
N HIS A 206 12.47 -5.43 -13.44
CA HIS A 206 13.34 -4.63 -12.57
C HIS A 206 13.46 -5.18 -11.13
N GLY A 207 12.87 -6.35 -10.85
CA GLY A 207 12.92 -6.96 -9.52
C GLY A 207 12.03 -6.26 -8.49
N ILE A 208 10.96 -5.60 -8.92
CA ILE A 208 10.03 -4.81 -8.12
C ILE A 208 8.66 -5.49 -8.11
N ALA A 209 8.17 -5.83 -6.92
CA ALA A 209 6.82 -6.32 -6.69
C ALA A 209 5.78 -5.21 -6.83
N ILE A 210 4.56 -5.54 -7.26
CA ILE A 210 3.45 -4.60 -7.34
C ILE A 210 2.36 -4.99 -6.33
N ILE A 211 2.04 -4.06 -5.45
CA ILE A 211 0.94 -4.13 -4.48
C ILE A 211 -0.11 -3.12 -4.94
N VAL A 212 -1.35 -3.54 -5.11
CA VAL A 212 -2.45 -2.64 -5.50
C VAL A 212 -3.27 -2.27 -4.28
N ASP A 213 -3.54 -1.00 -4.13
CA ASP A 213 -4.48 -0.50 -3.12
C ASP A 213 -5.92 -0.67 -3.60
N VAL A 214 -6.77 -1.32 -2.78
CA VAL A 214 -8.15 -1.67 -3.11
C VAL A 214 -9.14 -1.11 -2.08
N VAL A 215 -10.22 -0.54 -2.59
CA VAL A 215 -11.25 0.12 -1.78
C VAL A 215 -12.49 -0.77 -1.75
N TYR A 216 -12.73 -1.44 -0.61
CA TYR A 216 -13.90 -2.32 -0.42
C TYR A 216 -14.79 -1.92 0.76
N ASN A 217 -14.42 -0.88 1.48
CA ASN A 217 -15.19 -0.30 2.59
C ASN A 217 -16.29 0.66 2.10
N HIS A 218 -16.11 1.25 0.92
CA HIS A 218 -17.10 2.11 0.25
C HIS A 218 -16.80 2.15 -1.25
N LEU A 219 -17.72 2.70 -2.05
CA LEU A 219 -17.48 3.09 -3.44
C LEU A 219 -17.66 4.58 -3.60
N GLY A 220 -17.14 5.15 -4.69
CA GLY A 220 -17.29 6.59 -4.98
C GLY A 220 -18.76 6.99 -5.17
N PRO A 221 -19.16 8.20 -4.75
CA PRO A 221 -20.54 8.69 -4.97
C PRO A 221 -20.76 9.20 -6.40
N GLY A 222 -19.68 9.47 -7.15
CA GLY A 222 -19.75 9.97 -8.53
C GLY A 222 -19.72 8.86 -9.55
N ASP A 223 -20.48 9.02 -10.65
CA ASP A 223 -20.49 8.11 -11.81
C ASP A 223 -20.73 6.63 -11.47
N LEU A 224 -21.45 6.37 -10.38
CA LEU A 224 -21.63 5.04 -9.79
C LEU A 224 -22.86 4.32 -10.37
N ASP A 225 -22.69 3.62 -11.49
CA ASP A 225 -23.76 2.84 -12.12
C ASP A 225 -24.27 1.70 -11.23
N LEU A 226 -23.49 1.26 -10.23
CA LEU A 226 -23.93 0.26 -9.22
C LEU A 226 -24.99 0.79 -8.26
N TRP A 227 -25.13 2.10 -8.10
CA TRP A 227 -26.15 2.69 -7.26
C TRP A 227 -27.54 2.42 -7.82
N GLN A 228 -28.38 1.72 -7.04
CA GLN A 228 -29.70 1.29 -7.46
C GLN A 228 -29.66 0.59 -8.84
N PHE A 229 -28.75 -0.33 -9.01
CA PHE A 229 -28.34 -0.92 -10.29
C PHE A 229 -29.51 -1.44 -11.11
N ASP A 230 -30.43 -2.20 -10.50
CA ASP A 230 -31.61 -2.77 -11.15
C ASP A 230 -32.91 -1.96 -10.89
N GLY A 231 -32.77 -0.76 -10.31
CA GLY A 231 -33.88 0.13 -9.98
C GLY A 231 -34.56 -0.15 -8.64
N TRP A 232 -34.22 -1.25 -7.98
CA TRP A 232 -34.72 -1.54 -6.64
C TRP A 232 -33.84 -0.88 -5.57
N SER A 233 -34.49 -0.42 -4.50
CA SER A 233 -33.84 0.03 -3.27
C SER A 233 -34.84 0.05 -2.12
N GLU A 234 -34.33 0.00 -0.89
CA GLU A 234 -35.07 0.31 0.33
C GLU A 234 -34.53 1.57 0.96
N ASN A 235 -35.38 2.35 1.61
CA ASN A 235 -35.01 3.57 2.31
C ASN A 235 -34.22 4.59 1.44
N ASP A 236 -34.47 4.62 0.15
CA ASP A 236 -33.74 5.44 -0.84
C ASP A 236 -32.22 5.23 -0.84
N LYS A 237 -31.75 4.06 -0.38
CA LYS A 237 -30.35 3.66 -0.35
C LYS A 237 -29.89 3.02 -1.66
N GLY A 238 -28.70 2.39 -1.64
CA GLY A 238 -27.94 1.97 -2.82
C GLY A 238 -28.44 0.76 -3.57
N GLY A 239 -29.46 0.03 -3.06
CA GLY A 239 -30.04 -1.12 -3.75
C GLY A 239 -29.26 -2.41 -3.59
N ILE A 240 -29.19 -3.21 -4.64
CA ILE A 240 -28.76 -4.61 -4.55
C ILE A 240 -27.28 -4.79 -4.16
N TYR A 241 -26.42 -3.84 -4.45
CA TYR A 241 -24.99 -3.94 -4.13
C TYR A 241 -24.63 -3.38 -2.75
N PHE A 242 -25.49 -2.60 -2.13
CA PHE A 242 -25.19 -1.83 -0.93
C PHE A 242 -26.15 -2.15 0.21
N TYR A 243 -25.71 -1.89 1.44
CA TYR A 243 -26.63 -1.90 2.57
C TYR A 243 -27.75 -0.86 2.35
N ASN A 244 -28.98 -1.24 2.68
CA ASN A 244 -30.16 -0.40 2.56
C ASN A 244 -30.68 0.10 3.92
N ASP A 245 -29.85 0.04 4.96
CA ASP A 245 -30.12 0.53 6.31
C ASP A 245 -28.97 1.43 6.80
N HIS A 246 -28.88 1.68 8.11
CA HIS A 246 -27.86 2.51 8.72
C HIS A 246 -26.43 2.01 8.50
N ARG A 247 -26.23 0.74 8.17
CA ARG A 247 -24.91 0.16 7.85
C ARG A 247 -24.31 0.70 6.55
N SER A 248 -25.13 1.33 5.70
CA SER A 248 -24.64 1.96 4.46
C SER A 248 -23.73 3.16 4.72
N GLU A 249 -23.85 3.80 5.88
CA GLU A 249 -23.17 5.06 6.21
C GLU A 249 -21.66 4.86 6.38
N THR A 250 -20.88 5.73 5.72
CA THR A 250 -19.44 5.88 5.88
C THR A 250 -19.09 7.37 5.86
N PRO A 251 -17.90 7.80 6.27
CA PRO A 251 -17.47 9.20 6.13
C PRO A 251 -17.46 9.68 4.67
N TRP A 252 -17.40 8.77 3.71
CA TRP A 252 -17.31 9.07 2.27
C TRP A 252 -18.67 8.97 1.54
N GLY A 253 -19.73 8.56 2.22
CA GLY A 253 -21.07 8.44 1.65
C GLY A 253 -21.82 7.20 2.11
N GLN A 254 -22.91 6.87 1.40
CA GLN A 254 -23.82 5.77 1.74
C GLN A 254 -23.60 4.55 0.84
N THR A 255 -22.37 4.29 0.46
CA THR A 255 -21.99 3.33 -0.58
C THR A 255 -21.19 2.15 -0.04
N ARG A 256 -21.44 1.77 1.23
CA ARG A 256 -20.84 0.55 1.80
C ARG A 256 -21.45 -0.67 1.12
N PRO A 257 -20.64 -1.56 0.50
CA PRO A 257 -21.13 -2.83 -0.07
C PRO A 257 -21.83 -3.69 0.98
N ASP A 258 -22.89 -4.39 0.58
CA ASP A 258 -23.62 -5.29 1.49
C ASP A 258 -22.90 -6.63 1.62
N TYR A 259 -21.99 -6.71 2.59
CA TYR A 259 -21.22 -7.94 2.87
C TYR A 259 -22.05 -9.12 3.34
N GLY A 260 -23.34 -8.92 3.63
CA GLY A 260 -24.30 -9.97 3.96
C GLY A 260 -24.90 -10.67 2.73
N ARG A 261 -24.78 -10.06 1.53
CA ARG A 261 -25.30 -10.66 0.27
C ARG A 261 -24.23 -11.50 -0.40
N GLU A 262 -24.58 -12.73 -0.72
CA GLU A 262 -23.64 -13.66 -1.35
C GLU A 262 -23.10 -13.15 -2.68
N GLU A 263 -23.96 -12.56 -3.53
CA GLU A 263 -23.55 -12.01 -4.83
C GLU A 263 -22.57 -10.84 -4.69
N VAL A 264 -22.71 -10.01 -3.66
CA VAL A 264 -21.79 -8.90 -3.37
C VAL A 264 -20.47 -9.45 -2.83
N ARG A 265 -20.52 -10.44 -1.94
CA ARG A 265 -19.32 -11.15 -1.46
C ARG A 265 -18.53 -11.75 -2.62
N GLN A 266 -19.23 -12.44 -3.53
CA GLN A 266 -18.62 -13.01 -4.74
C GLN A 266 -18.06 -11.93 -5.69
N TYR A 267 -18.75 -10.81 -5.82
CA TYR A 267 -18.27 -9.66 -6.59
C TYR A 267 -16.92 -9.16 -6.07
N LEU A 268 -16.82 -8.89 -4.78
CA LEU A 268 -15.55 -8.41 -4.16
C LEU A 268 -14.46 -9.48 -4.23
N ARG A 269 -14.79 -10.75 -3.93
CA ARG A 269 -13.85 -11.86 -4.07
C ARG A 269 -13.32 -11.99 -5.50
N ASN A 270 -14.21 -11.96 -6.50
CA ASN A 270 -13.82 -12.07 -7.90
C ASN A 270 -12.92 -10.91 -8.34
N ASN A 271 -13.11 -9.72 -7.78
CA ASN A 271 -12.22 -8.59 -8.01
C ASN A 271 -10.82 -8.85 -7.43
N VAL A 272 -10.72 -9.39 -6.21
CA VAL A 272 -9.43 -9.80 -5.62
C VAL A 272 -8.73 -10.84 -6.49
N LEU A 273 -9.44 -11.88 -6.92
CA LEU A 273 -8.87 -12.92 -7.79
C LEU A 273 -8.41 -12.35 -9.14
N MET A 274 -9.15 -11.40 -9.70
CA MET A 274 -8.77 -10.72 -10.94
C MET A 274 -7.38 -10.05 -10.83
N TRP A 275 -7.11 -9.35 -9.74
CA TRP A 275 -5.80 -8.72 -9.52
C TRP A 275 -4.66 -9.73 -9.54
N PHE A 276 -4.82 -10.88 -8.88
CA PHE A 276 -3.78 -11.91 -8.83
C PHE A 276 -3.69 -12.74 -10.13
N GLU A 277 -4.83 -13.15 -10.72
CA GLU A 277 -4.84 -14.07 -11.86
C GLU A 277 -4.61 -13.37 -13.20
N GLU A 278 -5.26 -12.19 -13.40
CA GLU A 278 -5.22 -11.49 -14.70
C GLU A 278 -4.10 -10.46 -14.77
N TYR A 279 -3.75 -9.82 -13.64
CA TYR A 279 -2.73 -8.76 -13.57
C TYR A 279 -1.43 -9.20 -12.91
N GLN A 280 -1.38 -10.40 -12.32
CA GLN A 280 -0.21 -10.99 -11.68
C GLN A 280 0.42 -10.12 -10.59
N VAL A 281 -0.36 -9.27 -9.93
CA VAL A 281 0.14 -8.44 -8.82
C VAL A 281 0.64 -9.29 -7.66
N ASP A 282 1.52 -8.73 -6.83
CA ASP A 282 2.19 -9.45 -5.73
C ASP A 282 1.52 -9.25 -4.39
N GLY A 283 0.65 -8.27 -4.29
CA GLY A 283 -0.08 -8.02 -3.08
C GLY A 283 -1.25 -7.08 -3.27
N LEU A 284 -2.06 -6.98 -2.21
CA LEU A 284 -3.12 -5.99 -2.09
C LEU A 284 -3.00 -5.27 -0.75
N ARG A 285 -3.19 -3.95 -0.76
CA ARG A 285 -3.46 -3.17 0.44
C ARG A 285 -4.95 -2.83 0.46
N TRP A 286 -5.64 -3.12 1.55
CA TRP A 286 -7.07 -2.86 1.71
C TRP A 286 -7.29 -1.59 2.50
N ASP A 287 -7.94 -0.64 1.85
CA ASP A 287 -8.31 0.64 2.42
C ASP A 287 -9.25 0.48 3.62
N MET A 288 -8.97 1.20 4.70
CA MET A 288 -9.83 1.39 5.88
C MET A 288 -10.59 0.13 6.31
N THR A 289 -9.89 -0.97 6.58
CA THR A 289 -10.48 -2.25 7.02
C THR A 289 -11.35 -2.12 8.28
N SER A 290 -11.10 -1.10 9.09
CA SER A 290 -11.95 -0.75 10.24
C SER A 290 -13.40 -0.45 9.84
N TYR A 291 -13.63 0.16 8.66
CA TYR A 291 -14.97 0.42 8.13
C TYR A 291 -15.59 -0.78 7.40
N ILE A 292 -14.83 -1.81 7.10
CA ILE A 292 -15.37 -3.11 6.67
C ILE A 292 -15.89 -3.88 7.90
N LYS A 293 -15.16 -3.78 9.02
CA LYS A 293 -15.51 -4.45 10.29
C LYS A 293 -16.63 -3.75 11.04
N SER A 294 -16.71 -2.43 10.99
CA SER A 294 -17.54 -1.61 11.87
C SER A 294 -18.21 -0.47 11.10
N ILE A 295 -19.42 -0.07 11.53
CA ILE A 295 -20.18 1.01 10.91
C ILE A 295 -19.46 2.36 11.06
N ASP A 296 -18.94 2.63 12.25
CA ASP A 296 -18.32 3.90 12.65
C ASP A 296 -16.78 3.86 12.59
N GLY A 297 -16.20 2.74 12.16
CA GLY A 297 -14.75 2.54 12.17
C GLY A 297 -14.17 2.31 13.56
N ASP A 298 -14.98 2.29 14.62
CA ASP A 298 -14.55 1.99 15.98
C ASP A 298 -14.55 0.49 16.25
N VAL A 299 -13.38 -0.12 16.10
CA VAL A 299 -13.17 -1.56 16.31
C VAL A 299 -13.33 -2.00 17.78
N GLY A 300 -13.48 -1.07 18.69
CA GLY A 300 -13.72 -1.30 20.12
C GLY A 300 -15.20 -1.32 20.52
N ASN A 301 -16.11 -0.95 19.63
CA ASN A 301 -17.54 -0.87 19.89
C ASN A 301 -18.29 -2.05 19.26
N PRO A 302 -18.64 -3.11 20.03
CA PRO A 302 -19.32 -4.28 19.49
C PRO A 302 -20.71 -4.01 18.89
N THR A 303 -21.35 -2.88 19.29
CA THR A 303 -22.69 -2.53 18.79
C THR A 303 -22.65 -1.98 17.36
N SER A 304 -21.49 -1.56 16.89
CA SER A 304 -21.26 -1.09 15.53
C SER A 304 -20.63 -2.15 14.61
N ASP A 305 -20.30 -3.33 15.13
CA ASP A 305 -19.67 -4.39 14.34
C ASP A 305 -20.53 -4.84 13.17
N ILE A 306 -19.86 -5.16 12.07
CA ILE A 306 -20.41 -5.80 10.86
C ILE A 306 -19.74 -7.19 10.73
N PRO A 307 -20.32 -8.24 11.35
CA PRO A 307 -19.72 -9.58 11.35
C PRO A 307 -19.50 -10.15 9.95
N GLU A 308 -20.39 -9.80 9.00
CA GLU A 308 -20.31 -10.21 7.61
C GLU A 308 -19.06 -9.62 6.93
N GLY A 309 -18.71 -8.38 7.24
CA GLY A 309 -17.49 -7.72 6.74
C GLY A 309 -16.23 -8.39 7.29
N TRP A 310 -16.21 -8.72 8.60
CA TRP A 310 -15.10 -9.46 9.19
C TRP A 310 -14.94 -10.84 8.55
N SER A 311 -16.02 -11.58 8.41
CA SER A 311 -16.00 -12.90 7.78
C SER A 311 -15.61 -12.87 6.30
N LEU A 312 -15.91 -11.77 5.59
CA LEU A 312 -15.45 -11.56 4.22
C LEU A 312 -13.92 -11.44 4.15
N MET A 313 -13.34 -10.61 5.01
CA MET A 313 -11.87 -10.47 5.08
C MET A 313 -11.19 -11.80 5.42
N GLN A 314 -11.73 -12.54 6.40
CA GLN A 314 -11.23 -13.87 6.77
C GLN A 314 -11.26 -14.84 5.59
N TRP A 315 -12.37 -14.90 4.91
CA TRP A 315 -12.54 -15.80 3.76
C TRP A 315 -11.55 -15.49 2.65
N ILE A 316 -11.46 -14.22 2.23
CA ILE A 316 -10.60 -13.81 1.13
C ILE A 316 -9.11 -13.96 1.49
N ASN A 317 -8.70 -13.55 2.69
CA ASN A 317 -7.30 -13.71 3.12
C ASN A 317 -6.88 -15.19 3.22
N ASN A 318 -7.79 -16.07 3.67
CA ASN A 318 -7.53 -17.50 3.68
C ASN A 318 -7.39 -18.06 2.26
N GLU A 319 -8.20 -17.58 1.32
CA GLU A 319 -8.16 -17.98 -0.09
C GLU A 319 -6.89 -17.48 -0.79
N ILE A 320 -6.49 -16.21 -0.57
CA ILE A 320 -5.20 -15.66 -1.07
C ILE A 320 -4.05 -16.55 -0.62
N LYS A 321 -4.02 -16.90 0.67
CA LYS A 321 -2.97 -17.75 1.24
C LYS A 321 -2.91 -19.15 0.60
N GLN A 322 -4.06 -19.70 0.23
CA GLN A 322 -4.16 -21.05 -0.36
C GLN A 322 -3.85 -21.06 -1.86
N LEU A 323 -4.38 -20.09 -2.60
CA LEU A 323 -4.28 -20.04 -4.07
C LEU A 323 -3.01 -19.35 -4.56
N PHE A 324 -2.51 -18.36 -3.82
CA PHE A 324 -1.40 -17.51 -4.21
C PHE A 324 -0.29 -17.48 -3.14
N PRO A 325 0.34 -18.63 -2.82
CA PRO A 325 1.38 -18.67 -1.81
C PRO A 325 2.55 -17.75 -2.19
N GLY A 326 2.96 -16.91 -1.25
CA GLY A 326 4.01 -15.91 -1.45
C GLY A 326 3.51 -14.51 -1.84
N LYS A 327 2.22 -14.33 -2.11
CA LYS A 327 1.61 -13.00 -2.26
C LYS A 327 1.25 -12.42 -0.88
N ILE A 328 1.19 -11.09 -0.77
CA ILE A 328 0.95 -10.37 0.49
C ILE A 328 -0.43 -9.68 0.48
N SER A 329 -1.08 -9.70 1.63
CA SER A 329 -2.29 -8.92 1.91
C SER A 329 -2.02 -8.00 3.10
N ILE A 330 -2.24 -6.70 2.92
CA ILE A 330 -1.99 -5.63 3.91
C ILE A 330 -3.32 -4.99 4.26
N GLY A 331 -3.61 -4.81 5.55
CA GLY A 331 -4.81 -4.10 6.00
C GLY A 331 -4.44 -2.71 6.50
N GLU A 332 -5.20 -1.70 6.11
CA GLU A 332 -5.15 -0.43 6.82
C GLU A 332 -6.10 -0.48 8.00
N SER A 333 -5.56 -0.34 9.21
CA SER A 333 -6.35 -0.18 10.42
C SER A 333 -5.74 0.99 11.20
N MET A 334 -6.50 2.08 11.34
CA MET A 334 -6.04 3.32 11.98
C MET A 334 -5.91 3.21 13.51
N ARG A 335 -6.11 2.03 14.07
CA ARG A 335 -6.02 1.77 15.50
C ARG A 335 -5.19 0.52 15.78
N ASP A 336 -4.59 0.47 16.95
CA ASP A 336 -3.89 -0.72 17.46
C ASP A 336 -4.88 -1.89 17.56
N ASN A 337 -4.90 -2.72 16.53
CA ASN A 337 -5.77 -3.88 16.46
C ASN A 337 -5.00 -5.14 16.00
N PRO A 338 -4.49 -5.94 16.94
CA PRO A 338 -3.72 -7.13 16.58
C PRO A 338 -4.54 -8.22 15.87
N TRP A 339 -5.89 -8.13 15.90
CA TRP A 339 -6.75 -9.10 15.23
C TRP A 339 -6.74 -8.98 13.71
N VAL A 340 -6.30 -7.86 13.16
CA VAL A 340 -6.15 -7.68 11.71
C VAL A 340 -5.15 -8.69 11.15
N THR A 341 -4.02 -8.88 11.82
CA THR A 341 -2.94 -9.76 11.35
C THR A 341 -2.94 -11.16 11.97
N LYS A 342 -3.75 -11.41 13.03
CA LYS A 342 -3.89 -12.75 13.58
C LYS A 342 -4.46 -13.72 12.55
N ASN A 343 -4.02 -14.98 12.64
CA ASN A 343 -4.51 -16.04 11.76
C ASN A 343 -6.03 -16.23 11.88
N VAL A 344 -6.68 -16.57 10.76
CA VAL A 344 -8.13 -16.85 10.69
C VAL A 344 -8.55 -17.92 11.69
N GLY A 345 -7.76 -19.00 11.84
CA GLY A 345 -8.05 -20.06 12.82
C GLY A 345 -8.05 -19.61 14.29
N ALA A 346 -7.43 -18.48 14.60
CA ALA A 346 -7.49 -17.85 15.92
C ALA A 346 -8.57 -16.77 16.02
N GLY A 347 -9.37 -16.55 14.98
CA GLY A 347 -10.43 -15.55 14.90
C GLY A 347 -9.99 -14.20 14.28
N GLY A 348 -8.72 -14.06 13.87
CA GLY A 348 -8.21 -12.86 13.21
C GLY A 348 -8.67 -12.72 11.76
N ALA A 349 -8.47 -11.55 11.16
CA ALA A 349 -8.79 -11.30 9.75
C ALA A 349 -7.81 -11.95 8.76
N GLY A 350 -6.60 -12.29 9.21
CA GLY A 350 -5.64 -13.08 8.44
C GLY A 350 -4.75 -12.30 7.49
N PHE A 351 -4.70 -10.97 7.58
CA PHE A 351 -3.75 -10.15 6.81
C PHE A 351 -2.30 -10.50 7.15
N ASN A 352 -1.39 -10.35 6.20
CA ASN A 352 0.04 -10.57 6.43
C ASN A 352 0.65 -9.44 7.26
N ALA A 353 0.26 -8.20 7.00
CA ALA A 353 0.70 -7.02 7.72
C ALA A 353 -0.42 -5.98 7.78
N GLN A 354 -0.21 -4.94 8.60
CA GLN A 354 -1.08 -3.76 8.65
C GLN A 354 -0.25 -2.48 8.75
N TRP A 355 -0.80 -1.36 8.30
CA TRP A 355 -0.20 -0.05 8.50
C TRP A 355 -0.18 0.29 10.00
N ASP A 356 0.93 0.85 10.48
CA ASP A 356 1.20 1.01 11.91
C ASP A 356 1.12 2.47 12.37
N ALA A 357 -0.06 2.88 12.82
CA ALA A 357 -0.30 4.20 13.40
C ALA A 357 0.51 4.44 14.69
N GLU A 358 0.81 3.38 15.46
CA GLU A 358 1.62 3.44 16.68
C GLU A 358 3.10 3.73 16.41
N PHE A 359 3.54 3.58 15.15
CA PHE A 359 4.87 4.01 14.72
C PHE A 359 4.86 5.42 14.14
N VAL A 360 3.99 5.70 13.17
CA VAL A 360 4.06 6.95 12.38
C VAL A 360 3.87 8.19 13.24
N HIS A 361 2.85 8.22 14.09
CA HIS A 361 2.52 9.43 14.84
C HIS A 361 3.60 9.83 15.87
N PRO A 362 4.12 8.94 16.75
CA PRO A 362 5.19 9.31 17.68
C PRO A 362 6.49 9.73 16.99
N ILE A 363 6.86 9.05 15.90
CA ILE A 363 8.09 9.39 15.16
C ILE A 363 7.95 10.74 14.48
N ARG A 364 6.84 11.00 13.76
CA ARG A 364 6.57 12.32 13.15
C ARG A 364 6.60 13.42 14.21
N GLN A 365 5.87 13.25 15.30
CA GLN A 365 5.84 14.24 16.39
C GLN A 365 7.25 14.53 16.91
N ALA A 366 8.06 13.51 17.16
CA ALA A 366 9.40 13.66 17.67
C ALA A 366 10.32 14.45 16.72
N VAL A 367 10.23 14.24 15.40
CA VAL A 367 11.10 14.94 14.44
C VAL A 367 10.59 16.33 14.07
N ILE A 368 9.27 16.57 14.12
CA ILE A 368 8.68 17.88 13.79
C ILE A 368 8.83 18.88 14.94
N LEU A 369 8.77 18.41 16.17
CA LEU A 369 8.83 19.27 17.36
C LEU A 369 10.09 20.16 17.36
N CYS A 370 9.90 21.48 17.52
CA CYS A 370 10.98 22.48 17.44
C CYS A 370 11.91 22.41 18.68
N ASP A 371 11.37 22.26 19.88
CA ASP A 371 12.17 22.19 21.11
C ASP A 371 12.60 20.74 21.38
N ASP A 372 13.91 20.52 21.29
CA ASP A 372 14.51 19.20 21.50
C ASP A 372 14.23 18.62 22.89
N LYS A 373 14.13 19.47 23.92
CA LYS A 373 13.90 19.03 25.30
C LYS A 373 12.52 18.43 25.50
N LEU A 374 11.55 18.82 24.67
CA LEU A 374 10.17 18.36 24.74
C LEU A 374 9.94 17.07 23.92
N ARG A 375 10.96 16.55 23.21
CA ARG A 375 10.83 15.28 22.49
C ARG A 375 10.61 14.13 23.46
N ASP A 376 9.56 13.38 23.24
CA ASP A 376 9.22 12.21 24.05
C ASP A 376 9.98 10.97 23.54
N LEU A 377 11.15 10.70 24.12
CA LEU A 377 11.93 9.50 23.81
C LEU A 377 11.22 8.22 24.23
N GLY A 378 10.35 8.27 25.25
CA GLY A 378 9.57 7.12 25.68
C GLY A 378 8.56 6.70 24.63
N ALA A 379 7.89 7.68 23.98
CA ALA A 379 7.01 7.42 22.85
C ALA A 379 7.77 6.86 21.64
N VAL A 380 8.94 7.42 21.32
CA VAL A 380 9.82 6.92 20.24
C VAL A 380 10.25 5.47 20.52
N SER A 381 10.67 5.17 21.75
CA SER A 381 11.07 3.82 22.15
C SER A 381 9.93 2.82 22.01
N LYS A 382 8.74 3.16 22.48
CA LYS A 382 7.53 2.34 22.32
C LYS A 382 7.21 2.09 20.85
N ALA A 383 7.29 3.14 20.01
CA ALA A 383 7.06 3.02 18.57
C ALA A 383 8.05 2.05 17.89
N ILE A 384 9.33 2.09 18.27
CA ILE A 384 10.35 1.17 17.76
C ILE A 384 10.05 -0.28 18.19
N GLU A 385 9.67 -0.51 19.45
CA GLU A 385 9.43 -1.84 20.03
C GLU A 385 8.02 -2.39 19.77
N HIS A 386 7.09 -1.56 19.29
CA HIS A 386 5.71 -1.97 19.04
C HIS A 386 5.65 -3.17 18.10
N ARG A 387 4.70 -4.08 18.34
CA ARG A 387 4.41 -5.24 17.50
C ARG A 387 3.00 -5.75 17.74
N TYR A 388 2.33 -6.16 16.69
CA TYR A 388 0.97 -6.72 16.76
C TYR A 388 0.94 -8.18 17.24
N ASP A 389 2.06 -8.90 17.06
CA ASP A 389 2.22 -10.30 17.43
C ASP A 389 3.73 -10.59 17.62
N LEU A 390 4.13 -11.85 17.65
CA LEU A 390 5.53 -12.24 17.77
C LEU A 390 6.38 -11.88 16.53
N ASP A 391 5.75 -11.69 15.36
CA ASP A 391 6.41 -11.34 14.12
C ASP A 391 6.41 -9.82 13.89
N VAL A 392 7.58 -9.20 13.97
CA VAL A 392 7.75 -7.74 13.79
C VAL A 392 7.46 -7.26 12.36
N PHE A 393 7.42 -8.17 11.39
CA PHE A 393 7.13 -7.84 9.99
C PHE A 393 5.63 -7.89 9.66
N ARG A 394 4.78 -8.02 10.68
CA ARG A 394 3.32 -7.84 10.54
C ARG A 394 2.89 -6.38 10.58
N ARG A 395 3.80 -5.44 10.45
CA ARG A 395 3.52 -4.01 10.41
C ARG A 395 4.27 -3.30 9.29
N ILE A 396 3.61 -2.35 8.67
CA ILE A 396 4.21 -1.40 7.72
C ILE A 396 4.52 -0.12 8.49
N ILE A 397 5.78 0.29 8.50
CA ILE A 397 6.28 1.46 9.22
C ILE A 397 6.71 2.56 8.26
N TYR A 398 6.31 3.77 8.55
CA TYR A 398 6.53 4.93 7.67
C TYR A 398 6.47 6.23 8.48
N THR A 399 6.87 7.33 7.86
CA THR A 399 6.69 8.69 8.37
C THR A 399 5.90 9.56 7.42
N GLU A 400 5.79 9.17 6.17
CA GLU A 400 4.93 9.78 5.17
C GLU A 400 4.12 8.72 4.44
N SER A 401 2.86 9.01 4.16
CA SER A 401 1.95 8.35 3.23
C SER A 401 1.09 9.42 2.59
N HIS A 402 0.30 9.07 1.58
CA HIS A 402 -0.64 10.01 0.96
C HIS A 402 -1.54 10.72 1.99
N ASP A 403 -1.99 10.00 3.04
CA ASP A 403 -2.84 10.56 4.11
C ASP A 403 -2.07 11.41 5.12
N GLU A 404 -0.86 10.97 5.51
CA GLU A 404 -0.04 11.68 6.51
C GLU A 404 0.51 13.01 6.00
N VAL A 405 0.48 13.25 4.69
CA VAL A 405 0.96 14.50 4.08
C VAL A 405 -0.15 15.27 3.36
N ALA A 406 -1.40 15.05 3.76
CA ALA A 406 -2.59 15.71 3.25
C ALA A 406 -3.58 16.01 4.40
N ASN A 407 -4.79 16.41 4.09
CA ASN A 407 -5.88 16.60 5.05
C ASN A 407 -5.52 17.54 6.24
N GLY A 408 -4.80 18.63 5.95
CA GLY A 408 -4.35 19.60 6.96
C GLY A 408 -2.96 19.36 7.52
N ARG A 409 -2.26 18.34 7.00
CA ARG A 409 -0.84 18.04 7.28
C ARG A 409 -0.01 18.27 6.02
N ALA A 410 1.30 18.36 6.19
CA ALA A 410 2.25 18.52 5.08
C ALA A 410 3.37 17.48 5.14
N ARG A 411 4.24 17.48 4.15
CA ARG A 411 5.48 16.71 4.13
C ARG A 411 6.31 17.03 5.38
N VAL A 412 7.04 16.06 5.89
CA VAL A 412 7.86 16.22 7.10
C VAL A 412 8.79 17.44 7.05
N PRO A 413 9.54 17.71 5.96
CA PRO A 413 10.40 18.89 5.89
C PRO A 413 9.64 20.21 6.01
N GLU A 414 8.43 20.29 5.45
CA GLU A 414 7.57 21.48 5.53
C GLU A 414 7.01 21.67 6.95
N GLU A 415 6.58 20.60 7.62
CA GLU A 415 6.10 20.68 9.01
C GLU A 415 7.22 21.03 10.00
N ILE A 416 8.47 20.62 9.71
CA ILE A 416 9.62 21.00 10.54
C ILE A 416 9.86 22.51 10.49
N TRP A 417 9.84 23.09 9.29
CA TRP A 417 10.03 24.53 9.11
C TRP A 417 9.28 25.02 7.85
N PRO A 418 8.04 25.47 8.02
CA PRO A 418 7.20 25.91 6.90
C PRO A 418 7.88 26.95 5.99
N GLY A 419 7.88 26.68 4.68
CA GLY A 419 8.53 27.50 3.65
C GLY A 419 10.07 27.53 3.71
N LYS A 420 10.70 26.63 4.44
CA LYS A 420 12.16 26.50 4.61
C LYS A 420 12.63 25.05 4.55
N VAL A 421 12.10 24.29 3.60
CA VAL A 421 12.41 22.85 3.42
C VAL A 421 13.89 22.57 3.18
N ASP A 422 14.60 23.52 2.56
CA ASP A 422 16.06 23.45 2.33
C ASP A 422 16.91 23.83 3.54
N SER A 423 16.27 24.23 4.66
CA SER A 423 17.00 24.55 5.88
C SER A 423 17.75 23.32 6.42
N TRP A 424 18.87 23.57 7.08
CA TRP A 424 19.61 22.50 7.76
C TRP A 424 18.72 21.69 8.71
N PHE A 425 17.81 22.35 9.44
CA PHE A 425 16.89 21.67 10.38
C PHE A 425 15.91 20.76 9.67
N SER A 426 15.31 21.22 8.56
CA SER A 426 14.39 20.41 7.77
C SER A 426 15.10 19.19 7.19
N LYS A 427 16.26 19.38 6.56
CA LYS A 427 17.06 18.27 5.99
C LYS A 427 17.50 17.29 7.07
N LYS A 428 18.09 17.74 8.18
CA LYS A 428 18.61 16.87 9.24
C LYS A 428 17.50 16.05 9.94
N ARG A 429 16.38 16.66 10.25
CA ARG A 429 15.31 15.98 10.98
C ARG A 429 14.44 15.09 10.06
N SER A 430 14.26 15.47 8.80
CA SER A 430 13.61 14.59 7.80
C SER A 430 14.45 13.34 7.52
N THR A 431 15.76 13.50 7.37
CA THR A 431 16.67 12.36 7.18
C THR A 431 16.78 11.47 8.42
N LEU A 432 16.69 12.06 9.61
CA LEU A 432 16.57 11.31 10.87
C LEU A 432 15.31 10.43 10.88
N ALA A 433 14.16 10.99 10.44
CA ALA A 433 12.90 10.25 10.31
C ALA A 433 13.02 9.06 9.35
N GLY A 434 13.54 9.30 8.14
CA GLY A 434 13.78 8.24 7.15
C GLY A 434 14.74 7.15 7.66
N ALA A 435 15.79 7.54 8.38
CA ALA A 435 16.72 6.59 8.98
C ALA A 435 16.06 5.74 10.08
N LEU A 436 15.17 6.31 10.90
CA LEU A 436 14.39 5.56 11.89
C LEU A 436 13.47 4.54 11.22
N VAL A 437 12.78 4.90 10.14
CA VAL A 437 11.96 3.95 9.36
C VAL A 437 12.80 2.78 8.85
N LEU A 438 13.96 3.05 8.27
CA LEU A 438 14.80 2.03 7.63
C LEU A 438 15.65 1.20 8.61
N THR A 439 15.75 1.60 9.88
CA THR A 439 16.49 0.85 10.92
C THR A 439 15.61 0.16 11.95
N SER A 440 14.36 0.60 12.11
CA SER A 440 13.40 0.01 13.05
C SER A 440 12.88 -1.36 12.56
N PRO A 441 12.39 -2.23 13.47
CA PRO A 441 11.72 -3.47 13.07
C PRO A 441 10.37 -3.18 12.43
N GLY A 442 10.05 -3.86 11.33
CA GLY A 442 8.86 -3.67 10.51
C GLY A 442 9.19 -3.69 9.02
N ILE A 443 8.21 -3.64 8.16
CA ILE A 443 8.36 -3.46 6.72
C ILE A 443 8.36 -1.95 6.46
N PRO A 444 9.48 -1.36 6.04
CA PRO A 444 9.55 0.08 5.78
C PRO A 444 8.81 0.47 4.51
N MET A 445 8.09 1.59 4.58
CA MET A 445 7.46 2.23 3.43
C MET A 445 7.93 3.69 3.31
N ILE A 446 8.13 4.15 2.10
CA ILE A 446 8.48 5.52 1.72
C ILE A 446 7.40 6.02 0.77
N PHE A 447 6.86 7.20 1.01
CA PHE A 447 5.92 7.84 0.08
C PHE A 447 6.68 8.56 -1.04
N GLU A 448 6.15 8.53 -2.25
CA GLU A 448 6.75 9.16 -3.44
C GLU A 448 7.26 10.57 -3.18
N GLY A 449 8.53 10.83 -3.55
CA GLY A 449 9.20 12.12 -3.34
C GLY A 449 9.77 12.36 -1.93
N GLN A 450 9.53 11.47 -0.96
CA GLN A 450 10.11 11.61 0.38
C GLN A 450 11.65 11.59 0.33
N GLU A 451 12.23 10.78 -0.54
CA GLU A 451 13.68 10.66 -0.75
C GLU A 451 14.30 11.90 -1.45
N LEU A 452 13.45 12.75 -2.00
CA LEU A 452 13.79 14.02 -2.65
C LEU A 452 13.46 15.23 -1.77
N LEU A 453 13.00 15.00 -0.53
CA LEU A 453 12.50 16.04 0.37
C LEU A 453 11.45 16.93 -0.30
N GLU A 454 10.50 16.30 -1.01
CA GLU A 454 9.31 17.01 -1.49
C GLU A 454 8.70 17.84 -0.37
N ASP A 455 8.24 19.03 -0.70
CA ASP A 455 7.63 19.97 0.23
C ASP A 455 6.10 20.01 0.07
N ARG A 456 5.45 20.92 0.79
CA ARG A 456 4.01 21.14 0.70
C ARG A 456 3.19 19.94 1.19
N TRP A 457 1.95 19.87 0.78
CA TRP A 457 1.04 18.75 1.02
C TRP A 457 0.80 17.97 -0.28
N PHE A 458 0.40 16.72 -0.20
CA PHE A 458 0.05 15.91 -1.35
C PHE A 458 -1.28 16.37 -1.98
N GLN A 459 -1.27 16.50 -3.31
CA GLN A 459 -2.43 16.85 -4.13
C GLN A 459 -2.35 16.05 -5.43
N ASP A 460 -3.49 15.49 -5.87
CA ASP A 460 -3.63 14.68 -7.08
C ASP A 460 -3.30 15.39 -8.41
N LYS A 461 -3.14 16.73 -8.37
CA LYS A 461 -2.82 17.59 -9.53
C LYS A 461 -1.42 18.16 -9.52
N VAL A 462 -0.66 17.88 -8.47
CA VAL A 462 0.69 18.45 -8.30
C VAL A 462 1.71 17.32 -8.44
N PRO A 463 2.43 17.27 -9.58
CA PRO A 463 3.41 16.23 -9.82
C PRO A 463 4.63 16.35 -8.91
N ILE A 464 5.37 15.25 -8.75
CA ILE A 464 6.69 15.25 -8.15
C ILE A 464 7.62 16.18 -8.95
N ASP A 465 8.40 16.98 -8.24
CA ASP A 465 9.46 17.80 -8.84
C ASP A 465 10.73 16.96 -9.06
N TRP A 466 10.86 16.35 -10.22
CA TRP A 466 12.01 15.54 -10.58
C TRP A 466 13.33 16.33 -10.73
N SER A 467 13.31 17.68 -10.76
CA SER A 467 14.54 18.48 -10.75
C SER A 467 15.29 18.34 -9.42
N ARG A 468 14.59 18.02 -8.33
CA ARG A 468 15.18 17.77 -7.00
C ARG A 468 16.15 16.58 -6.97
N VAL A 469 16.10 15.68 -7.95
CA VAL A 469 17.09 14.58 -8.06
C VAL A 469 18.52 15.09 -8.14
N GLU A 470 18.74 16.20 -8.83
CA GLU A 470 20.06 16.83 -8.93
C GLU A 470 20.37 17.67 -7.68
N ASP A 471 19.39 18.43 -7.19
CA ASP A 471 19.56 19.32 -6.03
C ASP A 471 19.78 18.52 -4.74
N GLU A 472 19.06 17.42 -4.56
CA GLU A 472 19.10 16.58 -3.35
C GLU A 472 19.83 15.25 -3.56
N HIS A 473 20.76 15.17 -4.53
CA HIS A 473 21.48 13.94 -4.86
C HIS A 473 22.18 13.30 -3.64
N GLY A 474 22.61 14.09 -2.65
CA GLY A 474 23.20 13.60 -1.41
C GLY A 474 22.16 12.87 -0.53
N ILE A 475 20.98 13.48 -0.35
CA ILE A 475 19.88 12.87 0.42
C ILE A 475 19.38 11.60 -0.26
N LEU A 476 19.20 11.63 -1.58
CA LEU A 476 18.88 10.45 -2.38
C LEU A 476 19.93 9.34 -2.19
N GLY A 477 21.22 9.71 -2.15
CA GLY A 477 22.33 8.81 -1.84
C GLY A 477 22.20 8.20 -0.45
N MET A 478 21.75 8.98 0.54
CA MET A 478 21.53 8.52 1.91
C MET A 478 20.40 7.44 1.96
N TYR A 479 19.28 7.70 1.32
CA TYR A 479 18.20 6.71 1.25
C TYR A 479 18.68 5.42 0.57
N ARG A 480 19.44 5.50 -0.51
CA ARG A 480 20.03 4.35 -1.19
C ARG A 480 20.94 3.52 -0.27
N ASP A 481 21.84 4.19 0.46
CA ASP A 481 22.75 3.53 1.39
C ASP A 481 21.97 2.86 2.54
N LEU A 482 20.98 3.54 3.12
CA LEU A 482 20.12 3.00 4.18
C LEU A 482 19.29 1.79 3.70
N ILE A 483 18.71 1.86 2.50
CA ILE A 483 17.95 0.75 1.91
C ILE A 483 18.88 -0.45 1.66
N ALA A 484 20.10 -0.20 1.17
CA ALA A 484 21.08 -1.27 0.98
C ALA A 484 21.46 -1.97 2.30
N LEU A 485 21.63 -1.21 3.37
CA LEU A 485 21.88 -1.74 4.72
C LEU A 485 20.63 -2.47 5.26
N ARG A 486 19.43 -1.88 5.10
CA ARG A 486 18.16 -2.48 5.55
C ARG A 486 17.90 -3.83 4.88
N ARG A 487 18.23 -3.96 3.61
CA ARG A 487 18.11 -5.20 2.83
C ARG A 487 19.32 -6.11 2.95
N ASN A 488 20.32 -5.73 3.75
CA ASN A 488 21.58 -6.48 3.91
C ASN A 488 22.28 -6.81 2.59
N LEU A 489 22.22 -5.92 1.60
CA LEU A 489 22.80 -6.17 0.27
C LEU A 489 24.34 -6.31 0.30
N LEU A 490 24.99 -5.77 1.35
CA LEU A 490 26.43 -5.85 1.57
C LEU A 490 26.84 -7.04 2.47
N GLY A 491 25.87 -7.80 3.00
CA GLY A 491 26.14 -8.96 3.86
C GLY A 491 26.59 -8.64 5.30
N VAL A 492 26.55 -7.38 5.73
CA VAL A 492 27.14 -6.92 7.01
C VAL A 492 26.11 -6.40 8.03
N THR A 493 24.84 -6.38 7.68
CA THR A 493 23.74 -5.82 8.51
C THR A 493 22.52 -6.73 8.58
N ARG A 494 22.72 -8.05 8.58
CA ARG A 494 21.63 -9.05 8.60
C ARG A 494 20.62 -8.79 9.71
N GLY A 495 21.06 -8.28 10.85
CA GLY A 495 20.19 -7.96 11.99
C GLY A 495 19.08 -6.97 11.66
N LEU A 496 19.25 -6.07 10.69
CA LEU A 496 18.19 -5.16 10.25
C LEU A 496 17.01 -5.90 9.59
N CYS A 497 17.25 -7.09 9.04
CA CYS A 497 16.21 -8.01 8.54
C CYS A 497 15.72 -8.99 9.63
N GLY A 498 16.24 -8.89 10.87
CA GLY A 498 15.95 -9.83 11.95
C GLY A 498 14.69 -9.50 12.73
N GLN A 499 14.16 -10.50 13.43
CA GLN A 499 12.97 -10.40 14.27
C GLN A 499 13.22 -9.70 15.60
N ASN A 500 14.48 -9.64 16.04
CA ASN A 500 14.79 -9.25 17.41
C ASN A 500 15.24 -7.81 17.49
N THR A 501 14.75 -7.12 18.52
CA THR A 501 15.10 -5.72 18.85
C THR A 501 15.12 -5.56 20.35
N HIS A 502 16.12 -4.84 20.85
CA HIS A 502 16.24 -4.45 22.25
C HIS A 502 16.77 -3.03 22.35
N ILE A 503 15.96 -2.12 22.87
CA ILE A 503 16.43 -0.79 23.27
C ILE A 503 17.12 -0.96 24.63
N TYR A 504 18.42 -0.84 24.63
CA TYR A 504 19.24 -1.08 25.82
C TYR A 504 19.82 0.20 26.42
N HIS A 505 19.90 1.28 25.63
CA HIS A 505 20.36 2.58 26.09
C HIS A 505 19.27 3.62 25.86
N PHE A 506 18.93 4.34 26.90
CA PHE A 506 17.89 5.37 26.91
C PHE A 506 18.32 6.53 27.81
N ASP A 507 18.73 7.65 27.20
CA ASP A 507 19.11 8.87 27.92
C ASP A 507 18.19 10.03 27.48
N ASP A 508 17.15 10.29 28.29
CA ASP A 508 16.21 11.37 28.00
C ASP A 508 16.84 12.76 28.15
N GLY A 509 17.87 12.90 28.99
CA GLY A 509 18.60 14.16 29.16
C GLY A 509 19.47 14.52 27.96
N ALA A 510 20.15 13.53 27.39
CA ALA A 510 20.95 13.67 26.18
C ALA A 510 20.15 13.50 24.89
N LYS A 511 18.89 13.02 24.97
CA LYS A 511 18.03 12.63 23.85
C LYS A 511 18.69 11.59 22.94
N ILE A 512 19.31 10.58 23.57
CA ILE A 512 19.97 9.47 22.87
C ILE A 512 19.26 8.15 23.18
N ILE A 513 19.03 7.39 22.09
CA ILE A 513 18.56 6.01 22.16
C ILE A 513 19.57 5.14 21.43
N ALA A 514 19.90 3.96 22.01
CA ALA A 514 20.60 2.92 21.27
C ALA A 514 19.82 1.61 21.35
N PHE A 515 19.72 0.92 20.21
CA PHE A 515 19.07 -0.37 20.14
C PHE A 515 19.87 -1.38 19.34
N HIS A 516 19.81 -2.63 19.78
CA HIS A 516 20.41 -3.77 19.15
C HIS A 516 19.39 -4.50 18.28
N ARG A 517 19.75 -4.81 17.04
CA ARG A 517 18.97 -5.60 16.10
C ARG A 517 19.73 -6.88 15.74
N TRP A 518 19.03 -8.03 15.70
CA TRP A 518 19.63 -9.30 15.31
C TRP A 518 18.56 -10.30 14.80
N ASP A 519 19.02 -11.27 14.00
CA ASP A 519 18.23 -12.43 13.56
C ASP A 519 18.59 -13.68 14.40
N LYS A 520 19.81 -14.19 14.27
CA LYS A 520 20.28 -15.43 14.90
C LYS A 520 21.42 -15.25 15.90
N LEU A 521 21.91 -14.05 16.07
CA LEU A 521 23.12 -13.66 16.77
C LEU A 521 24.41 -14.14 16.07
N GLY A 522 25.35 -13.22 15.92
CA GLY A 522 26.65 -13.47 15.29
C GLY A 522 27.30 -12.13 14.89
N PRO A 523 28.59 -12.11 14.53
CA PRO A 523 29.29 -10.87 14.21
C PRO A 523 28.66 -10.08 13.06
N ALA A 524 28.34 -10.72 11.94
CA ALA A 524 27.72 -10.09 10.78
C ALA A 524 26.20 -9.90 10.92
N ASP A 525 25.59 -10.47 11.95
CA ASP A 525 24.16 -10.39 12.21
C ASP A 525 23.80 -9.30 13.23
N SER A 526 24.63 -9.12 14.27
CA SER A 526 24.42 -8.09 15.29
C SER A 526 24.64 -6.69 14.73
N VAL A 527 23.63 -5.84 14.83
CA VAL A 527 23.65 -4.43 14.41
C VAL A 527 23.27 -3.55 15.60
N VAL A 528 24.09 -2.56 15.89
CA VAL A 528 23.82 -1.51 16.89
C VAL A 528 23.45 -0.24 16.14
N VAL A 529 22.29 0.33 16.45
CA VAL A 529 21.80 1.60 15.93
C VAL A 529 21.77 2.61 17.07
N VAL A 530 22.40 3.76 16.86
CA VAL A 530 22.39 4.87 17.82
C VAL A 530 21.76 6.09 17.19
N VAL A 531 20.83 6.70 17.91
CA VAL A 531 20.04 7.85 17.46
C VAL A 531 20.24 9.02 18.41
N ASN A 532 20.72 10.14 17.90
CA ASN A 532 20.77 11.41 18.60
C ASN A 532 19.64 12.32 18.09
N MET A 533 18.69 12.63 18.93
CA MET A 533 17.54 13.47 18.60
C MET A 533 17.68 14.92 19.06
N MET A 534 18.90 15.37 19.37
CA MET A 534 19.20 16.72 19.87
C MET A 534 20.15 17.45 18.94
N ASN A 535 20.03 18.78 18.87
CA ASN A 535 20.98 19.65 18.18
C ASN A 535 22.26 19.86 19.02
N GLN A 536 22.90 18.76 19.39
CA GLN A 536 24.15 18.75 20.14
C GLN A 536 24.94 17.50 19.80
N ASN A 537 26.20 17.64 19.43
CA ASN A 537 27.10 16.50 19.28
C ASN A 537 27.46 15.89 20.65
N ARG A 538 27.84 14.64 20.65
CA ARG A 538 28.37 13.90 21.80
C ARG A 538 29.70 13.26 21.41
N ASP A 539 30.74 13.54 22.16
CA ASP A 539 32.06 12.95 22.00
C ASP A 539 32.40 12.07 23.19
N ASP A 540 33.14 11.00 22.93
CA ASP A 540 33.50 10.02 23.98
C ASP A 540 32.29 9.49 24.78
N TYR A 541 31.11 9.44 24.16
CA TYR A 541 29.88 8.99 24.80
C TYR A 541 29.87 7.48 24.95
N VAL A 542 29.74 6.97 26.16
CA VAL A 542 29.87 5.55 26.48
C VAL A 542 28.51 4.88 26.35
N ILE A 543 28.43 3.79 25.58
CA ILE A 543 27.25 2.92 25.48
C ILE A 543 27.65 1.44 25.57
N GLY A 544 26.64 0.60 25.82
CA GLY A 544 26.82 -0.85 25.80
C GLY A 544 26.98 -1.40 24.38
N PHE A 545 27.70 -2.52 24.27
CA PHE A 545 27.81 -3.31 23.04
C PHE A 545 27.54 -4.81 23.33
N PRO A 546 26.89 -5.54 22.39
CA PRO A 546 26.56 -6.95 22.62
C PRO A 546 27.79 -7.89 22.70
N ARG A 547 28.93 -7.46 22.13
CA ARG A 547 30.15 -8.27 22.00
C ARG A 547 31.41 -7.43 22.06
N VAL A 548 32.50 -8.06 22.52
CA VAL A 548 33.87 -7.51 22.44
C VAL A 548 34.35 -7.43 20.98
N GLY A 549 35.27 -6.54 20.70
CA GLY A 549 35.96 -6.41 19.41
C GLY A 549 35.60 -5.13 18.64
N LEU A 550 36.06 -5.07 17.40
CA LEU A 550 35.90 -3.89 16.54
C LEU A 550 34.49 -3.86 15.93
N TRP A 551 33.78 -2.78 16.17
CA TRP A 551 32.49 -2.44 15.55
C TRP A 551 32.72 -1.37 14.50
N LYS A 552 32.54 -1.74 13.24
CA LYS A 552 32.74 -0.82 12.10
C LYS A 552 31.55 0.10 11.95
N THR A 553 31.79 1.38 11.73
CA THR A 553 30.77 2.36 11.36
C THR A 553 30.33 2.11 9.94
N ARG A 554 29.10 1.62 9.78
CA ARG A 554 28.49 1.32 8.47
C ARG A 554 27.75 2.50 7.88
N PHE A 555 27.28 3.38 8.74
CA PHE A 555 26.50 4.53 8.35
C PHE A 555 26.61 5.65 9.39
N ASN A 556 26.70 6.87 8.89
CA ASN A 556 26.61 8.10 9.67
C ASN A 556 25.82 9.12 8.86
N SER A 557 24.58 9.43 9.30
CA SER A 557 23.69 10.36 8.57
C SER A 557 24.19 11.81 8.55
N ASP A 558 25.23 12.15 9.32
CA ASP A 558 25.84 13.49 9.35
C ASP A 558 26.99 13.67 8.35
N SER A 559 27.26 12.67 7.52
CA SER A 559 28.35 12.71 6.53
C SER A 559 28.12 13.78 5.45
N TYR A 560 29.19 14.49 5.06
CA TYR A 560 29.18 15.44 3.94
C TYR A 560 28.63 14.89 2.63
N LYS A 561 28.78 13.58 2.40
CA LYS A 561 28.27 12.96 1.17
C LYS A 561 26.76 13.04 1.03
N TYR A 562 26.04 13.31 2.14
CA TYR A 562 24.58 13.41 2.16
C TYR A 562 24.06 14.84 2.17
N GLY A 563 24.92 15.80 2.52
CA GLY A 563 24.57 17.20 2.48
C GLY A 563 25.80 18.08 2.73
N PRO A 564 26.08 19.07 1.88
CA PRO A 564 27.29 19.91 2.02
C PRO A 564 27.28 20.72 3.31
N ASN A 565 26.12 20.94 3.91
CA ASN A 565 25.93 21.67 5.16
C ASN A 565 25.87 20.75 6.40
N PHE A 566 26.01 19.45 6.23
CA PHE A 566 26.07 18.54 7.38
C PHE A 566 27.42 18.67 8.06
N ALA A 567 27.46 18.55 9.40
CA ALA A 567 28.65 18.82 10.17
C ALA A 567 29.78 17.80 9.93
N ASN A 568 29.48 16.65 9.37
CA ASN A 568 30.40 15.52 9.19
C ASN A 568 31.11 15.17 10.49
N HIS A 569 30.33 15.17 11.58
CA HIS A 569 30.88 14.85 12.89
C HIS A 569 31.53 13.47 12.85
N SER A 570 32.77 13.39 13.28
CA SER A 570 33.54 12.15 13.20
C SER A 570 32.89 11.04 14.02
N THR A 571 32.65 9.91 13.38
CA THR A 571 32.17 8.69 14.05
C THR A 571 33.10 7.54 13.67
N PRO A 572 34.21 7.37 14.41
CA PRO A 572 35.18 6.30 14.14
C PRO A 572 34.59 4.92 14.46
N ASP A 573 35.23 3.88 13.94
CA ASP A 573 35.00 2.52 14.38
C ASP A 573 35.23 2.39 15.89
N VAL A 574 34.47 1.53 16.55
CA VAL A 574 34.46 1.40 18.02
C VAL A 574 35.11 0.09 18.43
N GLN A 575 36.17 0.18 19.24
CA GLN A 575 36.72 -1.00 19.91
C GLN A 575 35.94 -1.22 21.22
N ALA A 576 35.06 -2.22 21.23
CA ALA A 576 34.31 -2.60 22.44
C ALA A 576 35.16 -3.51 23.34
N HIS A 577 35.12 -3.24 24.65
CA HIS A 577 35.87 -3.95 25.68
C HIS A 577 34.92 -4.63 26.67
N GLU A 578 35.42 -5.63 27.40
CA GLU A 578 34.66 -6.33 28.46
C GLU A 578 34.44 -5.42 29.68
N GLU A 579 33.42 -4.63 29.62
CA GLU A 579 32.93 -3.78 30.67
C GLU A 579 31.41 -3.69 30.59
N LYS A 580 30.72 -4.16 31.60
CA LYS A 580 29.25 -4.20 31.60
C LYS A 580 28.64 -2.82 31.75
N ILE A 581 27.84 -2.39 30.77
CA ILE A 581 27.05 -1.17 30.81
C ILE A 581 25.72 -1.39 30.05
N ASP A 582 24.70 -0.66 30.42
CA ASP A 582 23.37 -0.71 29.77
C ASP A 582 22.76 -2.13 29.71
N GLY A 583 23.12 -3.02 30.65
CA GLY A 583 22.70 -4.42 30.63
C GLY A 583 23.44 -5.32 29.62
N LEU A 584 24.37 -4.76 28.84
CA LEU A 584 25.19 -5.50 27.87
C LEU A 584 26.58 -5.86 28.43
N PRO A 585 27.25 -6.91 27.89
CA PRO A 585 28.50 -7.40 28.45
C PRO A 585 29.74 -6.52 28.15
N CYS A 586 29.63 -5.65 27.15
CA CYS A 586 30.75 -4.84 26.69
C CYS A 586 30.36 -3.36 26.64
N SER A 587 31.36 -2.48 26.67
CA SER A 587 31.19 -1.03 26.49
C SER A 587 32.11 -0.51 25.37
N GLY A 588 31.76 0.66 24.84
CA GLY A 588 32.57 1.37 23.87
C GLY A 588 32.25 2.85 23.86
N LYS A 589 33.21 3.66 23.47
CA LYS A 589 33.05 5.09 23.29
C LYS A 589 32.65 5.38 21.85
N ILE A 590 31.58 6.13 21.67
CA ILE A 590 31.11 6.61 20.37
C ILE A 590 31.24 8.13 20.29
N SER A 591 31.27 8.64 19.07
CA SER A 591 31.00 10.03 18.77
C SER A 591 29.85 10.14 17.78
N ILE A 592 28.91 11.05 18.03
CA ILE A 592 27.70 11.19 17.23
C ILE A 592 27.33 12.67 17.07
N GLY A 593 27.05 13.08 15.84
CA GLY A 593 26.62 14.44 15.49
C GLY A 593 25.19 14.77 15.90
N PRO A 594 24.76 16.03 15.71
CA PRO A 594 23.40 16.48 16.02
C PRO A 594 22.39 15.88 15.03
N TYR A 595 21.21 15.49 15.50
CA TYR A 595 20.14 14.87 14.71
C TYR A 595 20.67 13.76 13.79
N THR A 596 21.36 12.79 14.37
CA THR A 596 22.14 11.79 13.63
C THR A 596 21.74 10.37 14.00
N VAL A 597 21.71 9.51 13.00
CA VAL A 597 21.70 8.04 13.17
C VAL A 597 23.05 7.49 12.76
N VAL A 598 23.60 6.62 13.61
CA VAL A 598 24.81 5.85 13.31
C VAL A 598 24.49 4.36 13.41
N ILE A 599 25.04 3.59 12.48
CA ILE A 599 24.88 2.12 12.44
C ILE A 599 26.23 1.46 12.55
N PHE A 600 26.35 0.54 13.50
CA PHE A 600 27.55 -0.28 13.72
C PHE A 600 27.26 -1.77 13.51
N SER A 601 28.23 -2.49 12.95
CA SER A 601 28.24 -3.96 12.90
C SER A 601 29.67 -4.50 12.85
N GLN A 602 29.83 -5.80 13.17
CA GLN A 602 31.15 -6.46 13.25
C GLN A 602 31.56 -7.22 11.98
N GLY A 603 30.70 -7.43 10.98
CA GLY A 603 31.05 -8.15 9.75
C GLY A 603 32.20 -7.50 8.95
N GLU A 604 32.92 -8.27 8.12
CA GLU A 604 33.98 -7.78 7.23
C GLU A 604 33.41 -7.05 6.00
#